data_e8f69168e8c5efc0ca11f80bf49e9066
#
_entry.id   e8f69168e8c5efc0ca11f80bf49e9066
#
_cell.length_a   1.000
_cell.length_b   1.000
_cell.length_c   1.000
_cell.angle_alpha   90.00
_cell.angle_beta   90.00
_cell.angle_gamma   90.00
#
_symmetry.space_group_name_H-M   'P 1'
#
loop_
_entity.id
_entity.type
_entity.pdbx_description
1 polymer ?
#
loop_
_entity_poly.entity_id
_entity_poly.type
_entity_poly.pdbx_seq_one_letter_code
_entity_poly.pdbx_strand_id
1 'polypeptide(L)'
;MILLKQADVYAPEHLGIKDVLVCGGKIEAVGDNLEGGTGCQVIDAKGMRLTPGLIDRHVHVTGGGGEGSFHTRTPQVELSSILKAGITTVLGLLGTDDMSRSVENLLAKVKALKEEGITAYALCGAYGYPPVTLTGSVKKDIAFVDEIMGLKLALSDQVLSAFPLRR
;
A
#
# COMPACT_ATOMS: atom_id res chain seq x y z
N MET A 1 -1.23 -22.62 -8.52
CA MET A 1 -2.36 -22.26 -9.42
C MET A 1 -3.64 -22.25 -8.60
N ILE A 2 -4.48 -21.24 -8.82
CA ILE A 2 -5.78 -21.08 -8.11
C ILE A 2 -6.84 -20.84 -9.19
N LEU A 3 -7.96 -21.53 -9.11
CA LEU A 3 -9.11 -21.31 -9.96
C LEU A 3 -10.31 -20.89 -9.09
N LEU A 4 -10.76 -19.66 -9.29
CA LEU A 4 -11.97 -19.13 -8.68
C LEU A 4 -13.13 -19.44 -9.61
N LYS A 5 -14.13 -20.17 -9.12
CA LYS A 5 -15.30 -20.59 -9.90
C LYS A 5 -16.52 -19.73 -9.60
N GLN A 6 -17.21 -19.30 -10.67
CA GLN A 6 -18.53 -18.65 -10.61
C GLN A 6 -18.57 -17.35 -9.78
N ALA A 7 -17.50 -16.56 -9.82
CA ALA A 7 -17.46 -15.23 -9.19
C ALA A 7 -18.24 -14.21 -10.02
N ASP A 8 -18.90 -13.26 -9.34
CA ASP A 8 -19.49 -12.07 -9.99
C ASP A 8 -18.37 -11.01 -10.18
N VAL A 9 -17.81 -10.95 -11.39
CA VAL A 9 -16.52 -10.28 -11.68
C VAL A 9 -16.73 -8.84 -12.16
N TYR A 10 -15.93 -7.93 -11.59
CA TYR A 10 -15.81 -6.52 -11.98
C TYR A 10 -14.33 -6.19 -12.25
N ALA A 11 -14.01 -5.55 -13.43
CA ALA A 11 -12.60 -5.25 -13.79
C ALA A 11 -12.39 -4.08 -14.79
N PRO A 12 -12.76 -2.82 -14.52
CA PRO A 12 -13.73 -2.28 -13.57
C PRO A 12 -15.19 -2.52 -13.97
N GLU A 13 -15.47 -2.77 -15.26
CA GLU A 13 -16.81 -3.02 -15.77
C GLU A 13 -17.34 -4.36 -15.24
N HIS A 14 -18.65 -4.48 -15.12
CA HIS A 14 -19.29 -5.72 -14.72
C HIS A 14 -19.19 -6.77 -15.86
N LEU A 15 -18.40 -7.80 -15.63
CA LEU A 15 -18.19 -8.90 -16.58
C LEU A 15 -19.18 -10.05 -16.40
N GLY A 16 -20.04 -9.99 -15.39
CA GLY A 16 -20.96 -11.06 -15.00
C GLY A 16 -20.28 -12.21 -14.26
N ILE A 17 -20.99 -13.33 -14.21
CA ILE A 17 -20.47 -14.54 -13.54
C ILE A 17 -19.38 -15.17 -14.41
N LYS A 18 -18.16 -15.27 -13.89
CA LYS A 18 -16.99 -15.81 -14.58
C LYS A 18 -16.14 -16.67 -13.65
N ASP A 19 -15.35 -17.52 -14.28
CA ASP A 19 -14.25 -18.20 -13.61
C ASP A 19 -12.95 -17.37 -13.82
N VAL A 20 -12.07 -17.38 -12.82
CA VAL A 20 -10.78 -16.68 -12.89
C VAL A 20 -9.66 -17.63 -12.52
N LEU A 21 -8.73 -17.83 -13.46
CA LEU A 21 -7.54 -18.64 -13.26
C LEU A 21 -6.36 -17.75 -12.92
N VAL A 22 -5.70 -18.04 -11.79
CA VAL A 22 -4.49 -17.36 -11.31
C VAL A 22 -3.33 -18.32 -11.32
N CYS A 23 -2.23 -17.95 -11.98
CA CYS A 23 -1.01 -18.73 -12.04
C CYS A 23 0.22 -17.83 -11.87
N GLY A 24 1.19 -18.24 -11.04
CA GLY A 24 2.43 -17.47 -10.84
C GLY A 24 2.21 -16.03 -10.38
N GLY A 25 1.17 -15.76 -9.58
CA GLY A 25 0.85 -14.41 -9.11
C GLY A 25 0.20 -13.50 -10.16
N LYS A 26 -0.25 -14.05 -11.29
CA LYS A 26 -0.91 -13.29 -12.37
C LYS A 26 -2.25 -13.90 -12.70
N ILE A 27 -3.19 -13.07 -13.18
CA ILE A 27 -4.43 -13.55 -13.79
C ILE A 27 -4.07 -14.10 -15.16
N GLU A 28 -4.26 -15.40 -15.33
CA GLU A 28 -3.96 -16.13 -16.57
C GLU A 28 -5.15 -16.09 -17.52
N ALA A 29 -6.36 -16.26 -16.99
CA ALA A 29 -7.57 -16.24 -17.78
C ALA A 29 -8.79 -15.77 -16.96
N VAL A 30 -9.74 -15.14 -17.64
CA VAL A 30 -11.08 -14.84 -17.16
C VAL A 30 -12.06 -15.34 -18.23
N GLY A 31 -13.00 -16.20 -17.87
CA GLY A 31 -13.89 -16.80 -18.86
C GLY A 31 -14.94 -17.71 -18.25
N ASP A 32 -15.66 -18.42 -19.10
CA ASP A 32 -16.67 -19.38 -18.69
C ASP A 32 -16.07 -20.79 -18.71
N ASN A 33 -16.45 -21.62 -17.72
CA ASN A 33 -16.09 -23.03 -17.64
C ASN A 33 -14.57 -23.32 -17.74
N LEU A 34 -13.74 -22.47 -17.12
CA LEU A 34 -12.30 -22.70 -17.06
C LEU A 34 -12.00 -23.98 -16.25
N GLU A 35 -10.97 -24.69 -16.68
CA GLU A 35 -10.45 -25.87 -15.98
C GLU A 35 -9.07 -25.60 -15.41
N GLY A 36 -8.84 -26.03 -14.17
CA GLY A 36 -7.53 -26.00 -13.56
C GLY A 36 -6.77 -27.28 -13.90
N GLY A 37 -5.45 -27.14 -14.16
CA GLY A 37 -4.58 -28.30 -14.33
C GLY A 37 -4.34 -29.08 -13.03
N THR A 38 -3.54 -30.13 -13.11
CA THR A 38 -3.17 -30.96 -11.95
C THR A 38 -2.53 -30.09 -10.86
N GLY A 39 -3.03 -30.22 -9.63
CA GLY A 39 -2.57 -29.44 -8.47
C GLY A 39 -3.17 -28.03 -8.36
N CYS A 40 -4.15 -27.70 -9.19
CA CYS A 40 -4.88 -26.45 -9.07
C CYS A 40 -5.81 -26.46 -7.83
N GLN A 41 -5.68 -25.45 -6.98
CA GLN A 41 -6.65 -25.23 -5.90
C GLN A 41 -7.91 -24.59 -6.51
N VAL A 42 -9.05 -25.24 -6.34
CA VAL A 42 -10.34 -24.72 -6.80
C VAL A 42 -11.09 -24.11 -5.62
N ILE A 43 -11.54 -22.87 -5.80
CA ILE A 43 -12.31 -22.12 -4.82
C ILE A 43 -13.69 -21.82 -5.43
N ASP A 44 -14.76 -22.29 -4.81
CA ASP A 44 -16.11 -21.89 -5.18
C ASP A 44 -16.37 -20.47 -4.70
N ALA A 45 -16.52 -19.56 -5.65
CA ALA A 45 -16.79 -18.14 -5.41
C ALA A 45 -18.23 -17.74 -5.77
N LYS A 46 -19.12 -18.73 -5.90
CA LYS A 46 -20.54 -18.49 -6.22
C LYS A 46 -21.17 -17.54 -5.22
N GLY A 47 -21.77 -16.46 -5.73
CA GLY A 47 -22.42 -15.41 -4.93
C GLY A 47 -21.45 -14.41 -4.31
N MET A 48 -20.14 -14.55 -4.56
CA MET A 48 -19.13 -13.57 -4.14
C MET A 48 -18.83 -12.60 -5.28
N ARG A 49 -18.61 -11.34 -4.94
CA ARG A 49 -18.09 -10.35 -5.87
C ARG A 49 -16.57 -10.42 -5.91
N LEU A 50 -16.01 -10.45 -7.10
CA LEU A 50 -14.58 -10.38 -7.34
C LEU A 50 -14.24 -9.06 -8.02
N THR A 51 -13.41 -8.27 -7.37
CA THR A 51 -12.94 -6.97 -7.87
C THR A 51 -11.42 -6.92 -7.83
N PRO A 52 -10.77 -6.03 -8.60
CA PRO A 52 -9.38 -5.66 -8.31
C PRO A 52 -9.24 -5.23 -6.86
N GLY A 53 -8.10 -5.55 -6.25
CA GLY A 53 -7.81 -5.11 -4.89
C GLY A 53 -7.73 -3.58 -4.81
N LEU A 54 -8.13 -3.03 -3.67
CA LEU A 54 -8.12 -1.58 -3.45
C LEU A 54 -6.68 -1.06 -3.36
N ILE A 55 -6.49 0.18 -3.82
CA ILE A 55 -5.22 0.90 -3.75
C ILE A 55 -5.37 2.04 -2.74
N ASP A 56 -4.64 1.97 -1.64
CA ASP A 56 -4.56 3.08 -0.69
C ASP A 56 -3.32 3.93 -0.98
N ARG A 57 -3.55 5.16 -1.44
CA ARG A 57 -2.49 6.08 -1.87
C ARG A 57 -1.96 6.99 -0.76
N HIS A 58 -2.43 6.83 0.48
CA HIS A 58 -2.01 7.67 1.60
C HIS A 58 -2.04 6.89 2.91
N VAL A 59 -1.00 6.10 3.17
CA VAL A 59 -0.92 5.25 4.37
C VAL A 59 0.32 5.56 5.19
N HIS A 60 0.15 5.83 6.47
CA HIS A 60 1.27 5.92 7.42
C HIS A 60 1.68 4.51 7.88
N VAL A 61 2.32 3.74 6.99
CA VAL A 61 2.66 2.33 7.24
C VAL A 61 3.58 2.13 8.45
N THR A 62 4.39 3.11 8.79
CA THR A 62 5.24 3.12 10.00
C THR A 62 4.51 3.70 11.22
N GLY A 63 3.21 3.97 11.10
CA GLY A 63 2.41 4.70 12.06
C GLY A 63 2.39 6.19 11.76
N GLY A 64 1.40 6.88 12.29
CA GLY A 64 1.17 8.31 12.14
C GLY A 64 0.96 9.00 13.49
N GLY A 65 0.32 10.15 13.47
CA GLY A 65 0.02 10.95 14.66
C GLY A 65 1.28 11.64 15.21
N GLY A 66 1.14 12.15 16.41
CA GLY A 66 2.20 12.90 17.10
C GLY A 66 1.92 14.39 17.18
N GLU A 67 0.90 14.90 16.48
CA GLU A 67 0.53 16.32 16.44
C GLU A 67 0.20 16.89 17.82
N GLY A 68 -0.46 16.08 18.66
CA GLY A 68 -0.84 16.49 20.01
C GLY A 68 0.23 16.21 21.07
N SER A 69 1.28 15.52 20.78
CA SER A 69 2.44 15.13 21.59
C SER A 69 2.81 13.65 21.36
N PHE A 70 3.88 13.16 21.94
CA PHE A 70 4.36 11.77 21.78
C PHE A 70 3.32 10.69 22.10
N HIS A 71 2.40 10.95 23.03
CA HIS A 71 1.35 9.99 23.41
C HIS A 71 0.26 9.82 22.34
N THR A 72 0.16 10.73 21.35
CA THR A 72 -0.80 10.65 20.25
C THR A 72 -0.25 9.88 19.04
N ARG A 73 0.97 9.36 19.12
CA ARG A 73 1.56 8.53 18.06
C ARG A 73 0.83 7.19 17.93
N THR A 74 0.59 6.77 16.69
CA THR A 74 0.00 5.46 16.42
C THR A 74 1.06 4.42 16.05
N PRO A 75 0.84 3.12 16.31
CA PRO A 75 1.76 2.06 15.94
C PRO A 75 1.83 1.87 14.41
N GLN A 76 2.78 1.04 13.98
CA GLN A 76 2.86 0.58 12.59
C GLN A 76 1.60 -0.19 12.21
N VAL A 77 1.23 -0.08 10.94
CA VAL A 77 0.11 -0.86 10.40
C VAL A 77 0.53 -2.33 10.22
N GLU A 78 -0.37 -3.23 10.55
CA GLU A 78 -0.19 -4.67 10.31
C GLU A 78 -0.81 -5.06 8.97
N LEU A 79 -0.20 -6.03 8.26
CA LEU A 79 -0.71 -6.57 7.00
C LEU A 79 -2.16 -7.05 7.14
N SER A 80 -2.50 -7.70 8.26
CA SER A 80 -3.85 -8.19 8.51
C SER A 80 -4.92 -7.09 8.45
N SER A 81 -4.60 -5.89 8.92
CA SER A 81 -5.51 -4.73 8.87
C SER A 81 -5.70 -4.21 7.45
N ILE A 82 -4.63 -4.20 6.66
CA ILE A 82 -4.64 -3.80 5.25
C ILE A 82 -5.54 -4.77 4.45
N LEU A 83 -5.30 -6.08 4.59
CA LEU A 83 -6.03 -7.10 3.85
C LEU A 83 -7.52 -7.18 4.24
N LYS A 84 -7.86 -7.01 5.53
CA LYS A 84 -9.25 -6.95 5.99
C LYS A 84 -10.04 -5.79 5.37
N ALA A 85 -9.36 -4.71 4.99
CA ALA A 85 -9.96 -3.59 4.28
C ALA A 85 -10.05 -3.81 2.75
N GLY A 86 -9.61 -4.98 2.24
CA GLY A 86 -9.58 -5.27 0.79
C GLY A 86 -8.47 -4.54 0.03
N ILE A 87 -7.51 -3.97 0.73
CA ILE A 87 -6.38 -3.24 0.15
C ILE A 87 -5.28 -4.23 -0.21
N THR A 88 -4.78 -4.15 -1.44
CA THR A 88 -3.69 -4.99 -1.97
C THR A 88 -2.48 -4.17 -2.44
N THR A 89 -2.64 -2.85 -2.50
CA THR A 89 -1.57 -1.92 -2.85
C THR A 89 -1.58 -0.73 -1.90
N VAL A 90 -0.43 -0.38 -1.35
CA VAL A 90 -0.28 0.78 -0.47
C VAL A 90 0.82 1.71 -0.96
N LEU A 91 0.59 3.02 -0.82
CA LEU A 91 1.61 4.05 -0.96
C LEU A 91 1.89 4.65 0.42
N GLY A 92 2.99 4.18 1.01
CA GLY A 92 3.43 4.60 2.34
C GLY A 92 4.08 5.98 2.32
N LEU A 93 3.87 6.74 3.37
CA LEU A 93 4.48 8.05 3.54
C LEU A 93 4.62 8.41 5.02
N LEU A 94 5.52 9.33 5.33
CA LEU A 94 5.64 9.91 6.66
C LEU A 94 4.53 10.94 6.90
N GLY A 95 4.11 11.04 8.16
CA GLY A 95 3.18 12.07 8.62
C GLY A 95 3.91 13.30 9.14
N THR A 96 3.35 13.89 10.19
CA THR A 96 3.89 15.08 10.87
C THR A 96 5.17 14.81 11.64
N ASP A 97 5.39 13.56 12.08
CA ASP A 97 6.60 13.14 12.78
C ASP A 97 7.68 12.69 11.78
N ASP A 98 8.49 13.64 11.35
CA ASP A 98 9.67 13.42 10.51
C ASP A 98 11.00 13.49 11.28
N MET A 99 10.94 13.64 12.60
CA MET A 99 12.09 13.64 13.49
C MET A 99 12.38 12.27 14.11
N SER A 100 11.34 11.58 14.58
CA SER A 100 11.49 10.26 15.21
C SER A 100 11.12 9.11 14.27
N ARG A 101 10.67 9.41 13.08
CA ARG A 101 10.45 8.48 11.96
C ARG A 101 11.26 8.94 10.76
N SER A 102 11.83 8.01 10.00
CA SER A 102 12.72 8.33 8.90
C SER A 102 12.29 7.66 7.60
N VAL A 103 12.85 8.12 6.48
CA VAL A 103 12.63 7.51 5.17
C VAL A 103 13.18 6.08 5.14
N GLU A 104 14.27 5.79 5.86
CA GLU A 104 14.83 4.44 6.00
C GLU A 104 13.84 3.50 6.70
N ASN A 105 13.23 3.96 7.80
CA ASN A 105 12.22 3.16 8.53
C ASN A 105 10.99 2.91 7.64
N LEU A 106 10.52 3.95 6.91
CA LEU A 106 9.43 3.82 5.94
C LEU A 106 9.76 2.80 4.86
N LEU A 107 10.94 2.89 4.27
CA LEU A 107 11.37 1.99 3.20
C LEU A 107 11.52 0.55 3.69
N ALA A 108 12.07 0.35 4.90
CA ALA A 108 12.16 -0.97 5.52
C ALA A 108 10.76 -1.61 5.69
N LYS A 109 9.77 -0.83 6.17
CA LYS A 109 8.39 -1.32 6.30
C LYS A 109 7.73 -1.62 4.96
N VAL A 110 7.96 -0.79 3.94
CA VAL A 110 7.46 -1.02 2.57
C VAL A 110 8.04 -2.32 1.99
N LYS A 111 9.35 -2.55 2.16
CA LYS A 111 10.00 -3.80 1.72
C LYS A 111 9.43 -5.02 2.46
N ALA A 112 9.24 -4.93 3.78
CA ALA A 112 8.61 -5.99 4.56
C ALA A 112 7.20 -6.33 4.05
N LEU A 113 6.36 -5.34 3.76
CA LEU A 113 5.02 -5.55 3.20
C LEU A 113 5.06 -6.21 1.81
N LYS A 114 6.07 -5.90 0.98
CA LYS A 114 6.29 -6.59 -0.31
C LYS A 114 6.69 -8.05 -0.10
N GLU A 115 7.56 -8.34 0.85
CA GLU A 115 7.94 -9.71 1.22
C GLU A 115 6.75 -10.51 1.79
N GLU A 116 5.85 -9.83 2.49
CA GLU A 116 4.57 -10.40 2.99
C GLU A 116 3.53 -10.61 1.87
N GLY A 117 3.76 -10.10 0.65
CA GLY A 117 3.00 -10.45 -0.55
C GLY A 117 2.02 -9.40 -1.09
N ILE A 118 2.02 -8.16 -0.57
CA ILE A 118 1.24 -7.07 -1.18
C ILE A 118 2.13 -6.13 -2.00
N THR A 119 1.53 -5.34 -2.86
CA THR A 119 2.24 -4.26 -3.56
C THR A 119 2.40 -3.07 -2.63
N ALA A 120 3.63 -2.61 -2.44
CA ALA A 120 3.90 -1.48 -1.57
C ALA A 120 4.97 -0.55 -2.16
N TYR A 121 4.71 0.75 -2.08
CA TYR A 121 5.59 1.83 -2.51
C TYR A 121 5.68 2.89 -1.41
N ALA A 122 6.59 3.86 -1.59
CA ALA A 122 6.79 4.98 -0.66
C ALA A 122 6.84 6.34 -1.37
N LEU A 123 6.58 7.39 -0.63
CA LEU A 123 6.98 8.76 -0.96
C LEU A 123 8.07 9.19 0.03
N CYS A 124 9.16 9.78 -0.46
CA CYS A 124 10.07 10.52 0.42
C CYS A 124 9.45 11.85 0.85
N GLY A 125 10.08 12.56 1.78
CA GLY A 125 9.51 13.77 2.37
C GLY A 125 8.48 13.49 3.46
N ALA A 126 7.99 14.56 4.03
CA ALA A 126 7.02 14.57 5.12
C ALA A 126 6.30 15.94 5.15
N TYR A 127 5.95 16.43 6.33
CA TYR A 127 5.37 17.76 6.50
C TYR A 127 6.43 18.87 6.53
N GLY A 128 7.65 18.59 6.98
CA GLY A 128 8.73 19.55 7.12
C GLY A 128 9.36 20.01 5.81
N TYR A 129 10.01 21.17 5.84
CA TYR A 129 10.84 21.68 4.75
C TYR A 129 12.20 22.13 5.31
N PRO A 130 13.34 21.76 4.70
CA PRO A 130 13.49 20.93 3.49
C PRO A 130 12.99 19.51 3.70
N PRO A 131 12.52 18.83 2.61
CA PRO A 131 11.95 17.48 2.74
C PRO A 131 13.01 16.47 3.18
N VAL A 132 12.64 15.56 4.08
CA VAL A 132 13.48 14.45 4.48
C VAL A 132 13.62 13.45 3.33
N THR A 133 14.84 12.96 3.11
CA THR A 133 15.20 12.08 1.99
C THR A 133 16.13 10.98 2.46
N LEU A 134 16.20 9.88 1.70
CA LEU A 134 17.15 8.79 1.97
C LEU A 134 18.58 9.16 1.59
N THR A 135 18.75 9.82 0.43
CA THR A 135 20.08 10.09 -0.18
C THR A 135 20.54 11.53 -0.09
N GLY A 136 19.80 12.39 0.61
CA GLY A 136 20.01 13.84 0.61
C GLY A 136 19.46 14.55 -0.64
N SER A 137 18.75 13.82 -1.52
CA SER A 137 18.22 14.39 -2.76
C SER A 137 16.97 13.68 -3.22
N VAL A 138 15.85 14.39 -3.31
CA VAL A 138 14.58 13.87 -3.84
C VAL A 138 14.75 13.23 -5.22
N LYS A 139 15.53 13.86 -6.11
CA LYS A 139 15.79 13.32 -7.45
C LYS A 139 16.50 11.96 -7.40
N LYS A 140 17.49 11.82 -6.50
CA LYS A 140 18.22 10.55 -6.33
C LYS A 140 17.35 9.49 -5.70
N ASP A 141 16.54 9.85 -4.71
CA ASP A 141 15.59 8.91 -4.07
C ASP A 141 14.65 8.30 -5.11
N ILE A 142 14.01 9.13 -5.94
CA ILE A 142 13.09 8.68 -6.99
C ILE A 142 13.81 7.91 -8.12
N ALA A 143 15.03 8.33 -8.47
CA ALA A 143 15.74 7.74 -9.60
C ALA A 143 16.42 6.40 -9.29
N PHE A 144 16.79 6.15 -8.03
CA PHE A 144 17.65 5.02 -7.66
C PHE A 144 17.01 4.08 -6.62
N VAL A 145 15.83 4.39 -6.10
CA VAL A 145 15.12 3.54 -5.15
C VAL A 145 13.76 3.17 -5.75
N ASP A 146 13.65 1.95 -6.24
CA ASP A 146 12.48 1.45 -6.98
C ASP A 146 11.16 1.59 -6.23
N GLU A 147 11.20 1.56 -4.90
CA GLU A 147 10.02 1.73 -4.07
C GLU A 147 9.60 3.19 -3.88
N ILE A 148 10.48 4.17 -4.15
CA ILE A 148 10.15 5.60 -3.96
C ILE A 148 9.60 6.19 -5.25
N MET A 149 8.28 6.41 -5.28
CA MET A 149 7.57 6.89 -6.47
C MET A 149 7.45 8.41 -6.56
N GLY A 150 7.78 9.15 -5.50
CA GLY A 150 7.58 10.59 -5.50
C GLY A 150 7.89 11.24 -4.16
N LEU A 151 7.39 12.45 -4.00
CA LEU A 151 7.63 13.32 -2.86
C LEU A 151 6.31 13.67 -2.16
N LYS A 152 6.28 13.53 -0.83
CA LYS A 152 5.24 14.11 0.04
C LYS A 152 5.64 15.53 0.41
N LEU A 153 4.74 16.47 0.19
CA LEU A 153 4.80 17.84 0.68
C LEU A 153 3.46 18.26 1.30
N ALA A 154 3.52 19.09 2.34
CA ALA A 154 2.37 19.72 2.95
C ALA A 154 2.55 21.24 2.90
N LEU A 155 2.06 21.89 1.83
CA LEU A 155 2.34 23.30 1.55
C LEU A 155 1.38 24.28 2.25
N SER A 156 0.23 23.82 2.72
CA SER A 156 -0.82 24.68 3.29
C SER A 156 -1.53 24.05 4.49
N ASP A 157 -0.85 23.17 5.21
CA ASP A 157 -1.44 22.50 6.36
C ASP A 157 -1.22 23.31 7.64
N GLN A 158 -2.29 23.55 8.39
CA GLN A 158 -2.22 24.24 9.69
C GLN A 158 -1.42 23.50 10.74
N VAL A 159 -1.23 22.18 10.57
CA VAL A 159 -0.43 21.33 11.46
C VAL A 159 1.06 21.68 11.41
N LEU A 160 1.56 22.28 10.32
CA LEU A 160 2.94 22.80 10.24
C LEU A 160 3.23 23.87 11.32
N SER A 161 2.20 24.57 11.78
CA SER A 161 2.31 25.57 12.86
C SER A 161 2.18 24.96 14.27
N ALA A 162 1.72 23.71 14.37
CA ALA A 162 1.41 23.07 15.64
C ALA A 162 2.58 22.32 16.27
N PHE A 163 3.67 22.03 15.51
CA PHE A 163 4.92 21.58 16.14
C PHE A 163 5.59 22.80 16.80
N PRO A 164 5.50 22.96 18.11
CA PRO A 164 6.28 23.98 18.76
C PRO A 164 7.74 23.56 18.60
N LEU A 165 8.46 24.24 17.72
CA LEU A 165 9.89 24.36 17.84
C LEU A 165 10.12 24.91 19.26
N ARG A 166 10.28 24.02 20.22
CA ARG A 166 10.78 24.42 21.53
C ARG A 166 12.13 25.06 21.30
N ARG A 167 12.16 26.37 21.38
CA ARG A 167 13.38 27.18 21.44
C ARG A 167 14.17 26.79 22.69
#